data_6099c3f3d61d0dd5414901b7b8fd46da
#
_entry.id   6099c3f3d61d0dd5414901b7b8fd46da
#
_cell.length_a   1.000
_cell.length_b   1.000
_cell.length_c   1.000
_cell.angle_alpha   90.00
_cell.angle_beta   90.00
_cell.angle_gamma   90.00
#
_symmetry.space_group_name_H-M   'P 1'
#
loop_
_entity.id
_entity.type
_entity.pdbx_description
1 polymer ?
#
loop_
_entity_poly.entity_id
_entity_poly.type
_entity_poly.pdbx_seq_one_letter_code
_entity_poly.pdbx_strand_id
1 'polypeptide(L)'
;MIKLNIKTQTLTLYIAALGSLSLSGFAQAAPNPMPEAAETCSGCHQADGKGMPNIAPMLAGLNADYLEHQLVLFSSGERQSAIMKGMADGVSDPAIRREVAEYFASLPSYDFTDLEQRGSQADIDNPYRKLVFQGDWDRNIPACATCHGPSGMGVDKFPRLASQHADYIQTQLNAWKNGTRKGDDLNMMGNIADKLTDDEIKNLSYYFASFRY
;
A
#
# COMPACT_ATOMS: atom_id res chain seq x y z
N MET A 1 84.37 18.59 22.20
CA MET A 1 83.84 17.21 22.27
C MET A 1 82.45 17.29 22.84
N ILE A 2 81.44 17.17 21.99
CA ILE A 2 80.02 17.24 22.38
C ILE A 2 79.54 15.81 22.41
N LYS A 3 79.10 15.30 23.55
CA LYS A 3 78.49 13.98 23.70
C LYS A 3 76.95 14.09 23.43
N LEU A 4 76.58 13.44 22.34
CA LEU A 4 75.16 13.30 22.00
C LEU A 4 74.53 12.17 22.80
N ASN A 5 73.50 12.48 23.58
CA ASN A 5 72.75 11.51 24.40
C ASN A 5 71.50 11.13 23.69
N ILE A 6 71.44 9.93 23.09
CA ILE A 6 70.28 9.41 22.35
C ILE A 6 69.35 8.74 23.38
N LYS A 7 68.20 9.40 23.69
CA LYS A 7 67.13 8.80 24.45
C LYS A 7 66.29 7.90 23.56
N THR A 8 66.30 6.60 23.87
CA THR A 8 65.44 5.60 23.24
C THR A 8 63.98 5.88 23.60
N GLN A 9 63.18 6.27 22.66
CA GLN A 9 61.72 6.37 22.81
C GLN A 9 61.06 5.02 22.48
N THR A 10 60.43 4.42 23.44
CA THR A 10 59.63 3.20 23.30
C THR A 10 58.36 3.54 22.55
N LEU A 11 58.19 3.03 21.32
CA LEU A 11 57.02 3.18 20.52
C LEU A 11 55.95 2.19 20.99
N THR A 12 54.93 2.70 21.68
CA THR A 12 53.76 1.92 22.12
C THR A 12 52.82 1.78 20.93
N LEU A 13 52.69 0.55 20.40
CA LEU A 13 51.66 0.24 19.38
C LEU A 13 50.26 0.26 20.03
N TYR A 14 49.44 1.23 19.63
CA TYR A 14 48.02 1.17 19.87
C TYR A 14 47.37 0.28 18.79
N ILE A 15 46.93 -0.91 19.20
CA ILE A 15 46.09 -1.78 18.38
C ILE A 15 44.67 -1.16 18.43
N ALA A 16 44.27 -0.48 17.34
CA ALA A 16 42.92 -0.03 17.16
C ALA A 16 42.03 -1.25 16.89
N ALA A 17 41.20 -1.61 17.85
CA ALA A 17 40.14 -2.59 17.68
C ALA A 17 39.11 -2.02 16.73
N LEU A 18 39.14 -2.42 15.47
CA LEU A 18 38.07 -2.16 14.49
C LEU A 18 36.84 -2.97 14.92
N GLY A 19 35.95 -2.30 15.62
CA GLY A 19 34.63 -2.83 15.93
C GLY A 19 33.88 -3.11 14.62
N SER A 20 33.59 -4.37 14.36
CA SER A 20 32.72 -4.81 13.28
C SER A 20 31.32 -4.26 13.53
N LEU A 21 30.94 -3.17 12.85
CA LEU A 21 29.54 -2.78 12.76
C LEU A 21 28.81 -3.86 11.95
N SER A 22 28.14 -4.74 12.66
CA SER A 22 27.17 -5.64 12.05
C SER A 22 26.03 -4.78 11.51
N LEU A 23 25.98 -4.60 10.19
CA LEU A 23 24.77 -4.11 9.50
C LEU A 23 23.70 -5.17 9.74
N SER A 24 22.85 -4.95 10.75
CA SER A 24 21.62 -5.70 10.92
C SER A 24 20.72 -5.32 9.73
N GLY A 25 20.80 -6.08 8.65
CA GLY A 25 19.83 -6.01 7.57
C GLY A 25 18.45 -6.21 8.20
N PHE A 26 17.51 -5.35 7.91
CA PHE A 26 16.12 -5.56 8.24
C PHE A 26 15.66 -6.79 7.47
N ALA A 27 15.72 -7.94 8.11
CA ALA A 27 15.14 -9.17 7.57
C ALA A 27 13.63 -8.95 7.53
N GLN A 28 13.09 -8.88 6.33
CA GLN A 28 11.65 -8.87 6.13
C GLN A 28 11.11 -10.19 6.67
N ALA A 29 10.14 -10.14 7.57
CA ALA A 29 9.54 -11.35 8.11
C ALA A 29 8.99 -12.21 6.95
N ALA A 30 9.18 -13.52 7.03
CA ALA A 30 8.60 -14.43 6.06
C ALA A 30 7.06 -14.30 6.09
N PRO A 31 6.38 -14.43 4.94
CA PRO A 31 4.93 -14.41 4.90
C PRO A 31 4.34 -15.50 5.83
N ASN A 32 3.18 -15.22 6.41
CA ASN A 32 2.44 -16.21 7.17
C ASN A 32 2.09 -17.42 6.26
N PRO A 33 2.04 -18.65 6.80
CA PRO A 33 1.54 -19.78 6.01
C PRO A 33 0.10 -19.51 5.58
N MET A 34 -0.28 -19.97 4.39
CA MET A 34 -1.65 -19.81 3.88
C MET A 34 -2.61 -20.62 4.75
N PRO A 35 -3.59 -19.98 5.41
CA PRO A 35 -4.62 -20.70 6.14
C PRO A 35 -5.60 -21.38 5.17
N GLU A 36 -6.22 -22.48 5.59
CA GLU A 36 -7.21 -23.21 4.78
C GLU A 36 -8.32 -22.30 4.25
N ALA A 37 -8.80 -21.37 5.07
CA ALA A 37 -9.84 -20.42 4.70
C ALA A 37 -9.42 -19.46 3.56
N ALA A 38 -8.11 -19.21 3.34
CA ALA A 38 -7.60 -18.37 2.28
C ALA A 38 -7.43 -19.11 0.94
N GLU A 39 -7.49 -20.45 0.93
CA GLU A 39 -7.32 -21.24 -0.30
C GLU A 39 -8.37 -20.87 -1.35
N THR A 40 -9.63 -20.74 -0.96
CA THR A 40 -10.71 -20.33 -1.86
C THR A 40 -10.49 -18.91 -2.40
N CYS A 41 -9.97 -18.00 -1.59
CA CYS A 41 -9.66 -16.63 -1.99
C CYS A 41 -8.53 -16.59 -3.02
N SER A 42 -7.53 -17.48 -2.88
CA SER A 42 -6.36 -17.55 -3.76
C SER A 42 -6.73 -17.94 -5.20
N GLY A 43 -7.87 -18.55 -5.43
CA GLY A 43 -8.37 -18.88 -6.77
C GLY A 43 -8.54 -17.66 -7.69
N CYS A 44 -8.89 -16.51 -7.13
CA CYS A 44 -9.03 -15.25 -7.86
C CYS A 44 -7.92 -14.24 -7.52
N HIS A 45 -7.58 -14.13 -6.22
CA HIS A 45 -6.59 -13.18 -5.76
C HIS A 45 -5.15 -13.69 -5.87
N GLN A 46 -4.95 -14.94 -6.30
CA GLN A 46 -3.70 -15.69 -6.38
C GLN A 46 -3.06 -15.94 -5.00
N ALA A 47 -2.23 -16.98 -4.90
CA ALA A 47 -1.56 -17.34 -3.66
C ALA A 47 -0.53 -16.28 -3.22
N ASP A 48 0.04 -15.53 -4.15
CA ASP A 48 0.92 -14.39 -3.87
C ASP A 48 0.16 -13.07 -3.64
N GLY A 49 -1.16 -13.09 -3.69
CA GLY A 49 -2.02 -11.95 -3.44
C GLY A 49 -1.97 -10.87 -4.51
N LYS A 50 -1.38 -11.11 -5.69
CA LYS A 50 -1.28 -10.11 -6.76
C LYS A 50 -2.57 -9.89 -7.53
N GLY A 51 -3.50 -10.84 -7.43
CA GLY A 51 -4.75 -10.77 -8.15
C GLY A 51 -4.59 -10.91 -9.67
N MET A 52 -5.64 -10.63 -10.38
CA MET A 52 -5.65 -10.68 -11.85
C MET A 52 -6.41 -9.47 -12.40
N PRO A 53 -5.80 -8.69 -13.33
CA PRO A 53 -6.49 -7.57 -13.98
C PRO A 53 -7.85 -7.99 -14.54
N ASN A 54 -8.86 -7.14 -14.43
CA ASN A 54 -10.25 -7.37 -14.82
C ASN A 54 -10.99 -8.51 -14.09
N ILE A 55 -10.36 -9.18 -13.13
CA ILE A 55 -10.96 -10.30 -12.38
C ILE A 55 -10.97 -10.00 -10.88
N ALA A 56 -9.78 -9.83 -10.28
CA ALA A 56 -9.66 -9.63 -8.84
C ALA A 56 -8.50 -8.69 -8.50
N PRO A 57 -8.68 -7.81 -7.50
CA PRO A 57 -7.64 -6.88 -7.09
C PRO A 57 -6.49 -7.57 -6.38
N MET A 58 -5.38 -6.84 -6.32
CA MET A 58 -4.25 -7.17 -5.48
C MET A 58 -4.59 -6.96 -4.02
N LEU A 59 -4.28 -7.97 -3.19
CA LEU A 59 -4.44 -7.95 -1.74
C LEU A 59 -3.10 -7.93 -1.01
N ALA A 60 -2.02 -8.41 -1.63
CA ALA A 60 -0.70 -8.53 -1.02
C ALA A 60 -0.24 -7.22 -0.38
N GLY A 61 0.13 -7.29 0.91
CA GLY A 61 0.64 -6.16 1.67
C GLY A 61 -0.35 -5.02 1.92
N LEU A 62 -1.64 -5.21 1.70
CA LEU A 62 -2.66 -4.31 2.22
C LEU A 62 -2.78 -4.50 3.73
N ASN A 63 -3.13 -3.43 4.45
CA ASN A 63 -3.31 -3.49 5.90
C ASN A 63 -4.39 -4.52 6.28
N ALA A 64 -4.12 -5.35 7.30
CA ALA A 64 -5.02 -6.42 7.72
C ALA A 64 -6.37 -5.88 8.22
N ASP A 65 -6.38 -4.79 8.99
CA ASP A 65 -7.61 -4.17 9.49
C ASP A 65 -8.47 -3.66 8.33
N TYR A 66 -7.84 -3.09 7.30
CA TYR A 66 -8.53 -2.70 6.08
C TYR A 66 -9.16 -3.91 5.38
N LEU A 67 -8.39 -4.99 5.17
CA LEU A 67 -8.88 -6.21 4.51
C LEU A 67 -10.04 -6.83 5.26
N GLU A 68 -9.90 -6.98 6.59
CA GLU A 68 -10.97 -7.50 7.45
C GLU A 68 -12.21 -6.63 7.35
N HIS A 69 -12.07 -5.31 7.44
CA HIS A 69 -13.19 -4.39 7.32
C HIS A 69 -13.88 -4.50 5.95
N GLN A 70 -13.13 -4.66 4.85
CA GLN A 70 -13.75 -4.84 3.54
C GLN A 70 -14.59 -6.13 3.46
N LEU A 71 -14.17 -7.22 4.09
CA LEU A 71 -14.97 -8.44 4.16
C LEU A 71 -16.29 -8.21 4.93
N VAL A 72 -16.24 -7.45 6.02
CA VAL A 72 -17.47 -7.04 6.75
C VAL A 72 -18.41 -6.24 5.86
N LEU A 73 -17.88 -5.26 5.11
CA LEU A 73 -18.69 -4.42 4.22
C LEU A 73 -19.31 -5.20 3.05
N PHE A 74 -18.63 -6.21 2.52
CA PHE A 74 -19.21 -7.08 1.51
C PHE A 74 -20.33 -7.94 2.09
N SER A 75 -20.14 -8.51 3.27
CA SER A 75 -21.14 -9.33 3.96
C SER A 75 -22.37 -8.52 4.32
N SER A 76 -22.21 -7.30 4.84
CA SER A 76 -23.31 -6.37 5.18
C SER A 76 -24.04 -5.80 3.96
N GLY A 77 -23.40 -5.83 2.77
CA GLY A 77 -23.92 -5.22 1.54
C GLY A 77 -23.65 -3.72 1.39
N GLU A 78 -22.93 -3.10 2.32
CA GLU A 78 -22.48 -1.71 2.22
C GLU A 78 -21.47 -1.51 1.07
N ARG A 79 -20.75 -2.60 0.74
CA ARG A 79 -19.92 -2.69 -0.44
C ARG A 79 -20.48 -3.77 -1.37
N GLN A 80 -21.07 -3.36 -2.49
CA GLN A 80 -21.80 -4.28 -3.35
C GLN A 80 -20.86 -5.07 -4.27
N SER A 81 -20.95 -6.38 -4.19
CA SER A 81 -20.36 -7.36 -5.10
C SER A 81 -20.97 -8.73 -4.82
N ALA A 82 -21.69 -9.29 -5.77
CA ALA A 82 -22.33 -10.60 -5.58
C ALA A 82 -21.30 -11.71 -5.28
N ILE A 83 -20.16 -11.71 -5.97
CA ILE A 83 -19.09 -12.68 -5.78
C ILE A 83 -18.49 -12.51 -4.38
N MET A 84 -18.04 -11.28 -4.05
CA MET A 84 -17.34 -11.03 -2.79
C MET A 84 -18.27 -11.15 -1.57
N LYS A 85 -19.58 -10.89 -1.73
CA LYS A 85 -20.54 -11.18 -0.66
C LYS A 85 -20.54 -12.66 -0.30
N GLY A 86 -20.65 -13.55 -1.29
CA GLY A 86 -20.61 -14.99 -1.03
C GLY A 86 -19.29 -15.45 -0.40
N MET A 87 -18.15 -14.89 -0.84
CA MET A 87 -16.85 -15.21 -0.25
C MET A 87 -16.74 -14.70 1.20
N ALA A 88 -17.19 -13.47 1.47
CA ALA A 88 -17.15 -12.86 2.79
C ALA A 88 -18.10 -13.57 3.79
N ASP A 89 -19.25 -14.00 3.33
CA ASP A 89 -20.20 -14.79 4.15
C ASP A 89 -19.58 -16.15 4.55
N GLY A 90 -18.74 -16.75 3.70
CA GLY A 90 -18.00 -17.98 3.98
C GLY A 90 -16.94 -17.84 5.09
N VAL A 91 -16.49 -16.62 5.38
CA VAL A 91 -15.51 -16.29 6.45
C VAL A 91 -16.13 -15.35 7.47
N SER A 92 -17.39 -15.59 7.84
CA SER A 92 -18.16 -14.74 8.77
C SER A 92 -17.66 -14.81 10.21
N ASP A 93 -16.97 -15.89 10.61
CA ASP A 93 -16.29 -15.97 11.91
C ASP A 93 -15.18 -14.91 11.99
N PRO A 94 -15.19 -14.04 13.03
CA PRO A 94 -14.21 -12.97 13.14
C PRO A 94 -12.76 -13.45 13.22
N ALA A 95 -12.49 -14.60 13.85
CA ALA A 95 -11.15 -15.14 13.98
C ALA A 95 -10.63 -15.65 12.63
N ILE A 96 -11.46 -16.39 11.89
CA ILE A 96 -11.12 -16.88 10.53
C ILE A 96 -10.94 -15.71 9.57
N ARG A 97 -11.84 -14.73 9.62
CA ARG A 97 -11.75 -13.52 8.79
C ARG A 97 -10.45 -12.75 9.05
N ARG A 98 -10.07 -12.61 10.32
CA ARG A 98 -8.82 -11.98 10.73
C ARG A 98 -7.60 -12.74 10.21
N GLU A 99 -7.59 -14.05 10.33
CA GLU A 99 -6.52 -14.91 9.85
C GLU A 99 -6.30 -14.76 8.32
N VAL A 100 -7.38 -14.76 7.55
CA VAL A 100 -7.33 -14.50 6.09
C VAL A 100 -6.76 -13.11 5.79
N ALA A 101 -7.20 -12.10 6.51
CA ALA A 101 -6.73 -10.72 6.33
C ALA A 101 -5.22 -10.60 6.65
N GLU A 102 -4.76 -11.21 7.73
CA GLU A 102 -3.35 -11.23 8.14
C GLU A 102 -2.47 -11.99 7.14
N TYR A 103 -2.97 -13.09 6.59
CA TYR A 103 -2.25 -13.81 5.53
C TYR A 103 -1.94 -12.89 4.35
N PHE A 104 -2.96 -12.30 3.73
CA PHE A 104 -2.73 -11.41 2.57
C PHE A 104 -1.94 -10.15 2.93
N ALA A 105 -2.09 -9.62 4.13
CA ALA A 105 -1.30 -8.49 4.62
C ALA A 105 0.19 -8.82 4.78
N SER A 106 0.53 -10.07 5.11
CA SER A 106 1.92 -10.54 5.28
C SER A 106 2.65 -10.76 3.96
N LEU A 107 1.94 -10.84 2.84
CA LEU A 107 2.56 -11.10 1.54
C LEU A 107 3.36 -9.89 1.06
N PRO A 108 4.49 -10.10 0.37
CA PRO A 108 5.27 -9.02 -0.22
C PRO A 108 4.41 -8.21 -1.21
N SER A 109 4.40 -6.89 -1.06
CA SER A 109 3.50 -6.04 -1.81
C SER A 109 4.14 -5.17 -2.86
N TYR A 110 5.25 -4.52 -2.57
CA TYR A 110 5.77 -3.43 -3.38
C TYR A 110 7.27 -3.28 -3.25
N ASP A 111 7.93 -3.00 -4.37
CA ASP A 111 9.30 -2.53 -4.39
C ASP A 111 9.31 -1.00 -4.27
N PHE A 112 9.79 -0.50 -3.14
CA PHE A 112 9.80 0.93 -2.83
C PHE A 112 10.89 1.72 -3.58
N THR A 113 11.63 1.10 -4.48
CA THR A 113 12.73 1.75 -5.19
C THR A 113 12.27 2.84 -6.17
N ASP A 114 11.05 2.76 -6.69
CA ASP A 114 10.48 3.68 -7.67
C ASP A 114 9.53 4.74 -7.06
N LEU A 115 9.68 5.06 -5.78
CA LEU A 115 8.81 6.05 -5.13
C LEU A 115 9.02 7.45 -5.68
N GLU A 116 7.96 8.02 -6.20
CA GLU A 116 7.92 9.45 -6.50
C GLU A 116 7.79 10.26 -5.21
N GLN A 117 8.77 11.09 -4.92
CA GLN A 117 8.73 11.94 -3.75
C GLN A 117 7.80 13.14 -3.97
N ARG A 118 7.06 13.49 -2.92
CA ARG A 118 6.28 14.72 -2.86
C ARG A 118 7.22 15.91 -3.09
N GLY A 119 6.92 16.73 -4.09
CA GLY A 119 7.71 17.93 -4.40
C GLY A 119 8.73 17.77 -5.53
N SER A 120 8.84 16.62 -6.17
CA SER A 120 9.52 16.54 -7.46
C SER A 120 8.83 17.47 -8.44
N GLN A 121 9.53 18.53 -8.88
CA GLN A 121 9.00 19.58 -9.73
C GLN A 121 8.77 19.12 -11.18
N ALA A 122 9.19 17.90 -11.52
CA ALA A 122 9.33 17.48 -12.90
C ALA A 122 8.02 17.37 -13.70
N ASP A 123 6.84 17.35 -13.07
CA ASP A 123 5.57 17.20 -13.80
C ASP A 123 4.37 17.84 -13.11
N ILE A 124 4.53 19.03 -12.54
CA ILE A 124 3.39 19.81 -12.02
C ILE A 124 2.38 20.11 -13.13
N ASP A 125 2.80 20.07 -14.38
CA ASP A 125 1.92 20.29 -15.55
C ASP A 125 0.98 19.11 -15.84
N ASN A 126 1.21 17.94 -15.23
CA ASN A 126 0.28 16.82 -15.34
C ASN A 126 -0.90 17.02 -14.34
N PRO A 127 -2.12 17.28 -14.80
CA PRO A 127 -3.26 17.60 -13.94
C PRO A 127 -3.63 16.45 -12.98
N TYR A 128 -3.43 15.20 -13.38
CA TYR A 128 -3.74 14.04 -12.54
C TYR A 128 -2.72 13.89 -11.42
N ARG A 129 -1.45 14.12 -11.70
CA ARG A 129 -0.40 14.15 -10.70
C ARG A 129 -0.58 15.29 -9.70
N LYS A 130 -1.05 16.44 -10.19
CA LYS A 130 -1.45 17.56 -9.33
C LYS A 130 -2.54 17.12 -8.34
N LEU A 131 -3.58 16.42 -8.80
CA LEU A 131 -4.61 15.88 -7.91
C LEU A 131 -4.03 14.94 -6.85
N VAL A 132 -3.08 14.08 -7.23
CA VAL A 132 -2.46 13.13 -6.29
C VAL A 132 -1.69 13.83 -5.17
N PHE A 133 -0.90 14.86 -5.48
CA PHE A 133 0.02 15.49 -4.52
C PHE A 133 -0.44 16.82 -3.93
N GLN A 134 -1.33 17.54 -4.62
CA GLN A 134 -1.78 18.88 -4.21
C GLN A 134 -3.31 18.94 -4.02
N GLY A 135 -4.07 18.07 -4.68
CA GLY A 135 -5.52 18.13 -4.71
C GLY A 135 -6.05 19.25 -5.60
N ASP A 136 -7.33 19.52 -5.45
CA ASP A 136 -8.05 20.65 -6.06
C ASP A 136 -8.95 21.27 -4.99
N TRP A 137 -8.45 22.29 -4.33
CA TRP A 137 -9.14 22.93 -3.20
C TRP A 137 -10.37 23.75 -3.62
N ASP A 138 -10.41 24.24 -4.86
CA ASP A 138 -11.58 24.95 -5.40
C ASP A 138 -12.78 24.01 -5.52
N ARG A 139 -12.53 22.72 -5.78
CA ARG A 139 -13.54 21.65 -5.79
C ARG A 139 -13.62 20.89 -4.45
N ASN A 140 -12.88 21.29 -3.42
CA ASN A 140 -12.76 20.55 -2.15
C ASN A 140 -12.32 19.09 -2.35
N ILE A 141 -11.33 18.86 -3.21
CA ILE A 141 -10.68 17.57 -3.40
C ILE A 141 -9.31 17.64 -2.71
N PRO A 142 -9.11 16.96 -1.56
CA PRO A 142 -7.79 16.89 -0.93
C PRO A 142 -6.83 16.08 -1.79
N ALA A 143 -5.52 16.29 -1.59
CA ALA A 143 -4.51 15.47 -2.25
C ALA A 143 -4.67 14.00 -1.84
N CYS A 144 -4.71 13.08 -2.81
CA CYS A 144 -4.86 11.63 -2.56
C CYS A 144 -3.76 11.11 -1.61
N ALA A 145 -2.52 11.61 -1.78
CA ALA A 145 -1.38 11.23 -0.97
C ALA A 145 -1.50 11.66 0.51
N THR A 146 -2.40 12.58 0.85
CA THR A 146 -2.61 13.00 2.24
C THR A 146 -3.12 11.86 3.12
N CYS A 147 -4.02 11.04 2.57
CA CYS A 147 -4.58 9.88 3.27
C CYS A 147 -3.94 8.57 2.80
N HIS A 148 -3.75 8.40 1.49
CA HIS A 148 -3.20 7.16 0.93
C HIS A 148 -1.67 7.05 0.99
N GLY A 149 -1.01 7.98 1.69
CA GLY A 149 0.44 7.98 1.87
C GLY A 149 1.24 8.47 0.66
N PRO A 150 2.56 8.64 0.82
CA PRO A 150 3.45 9.02 -0.27
C PRO A 150 3.24 8.11 -1.48
N SER A 151 3.10 8.69 -2.67
CA SER A 151 2.87 7.94 -3.92
C SER A 151 1.70 6.93 -3.89
N GLY A 152 0.80 7.04 -2.92
CA GLY A 152 -0.32 6.11 -2.78
C GLY A 152 0.05 4.76 -2.20
N MET A 153 1.08 4.69 -1.37
CA MET A 153 1.56 3.44 -0.75
C MET A 153 0.63 2.86 0.31
N GLY A 154 -0.33 3.62 0.77
CA GLY A 154 -1.15 3.29 1.91
C GLY A 154 -0.51 3.75 3.23
N VAL A 155 -1.35 4.05 4.20
CA VAL A 155 -0.95 4.37 5.58
C VAL A 155 -2.05 3.87 6.49
N ASP A 156 -1.69 3.04 7.46
CA ASP A 156 -2.62 2.46 8.41
C ASP A 156 -3.85 1.82 7.69
N LYS A 157 -5.06 2.20 8.05
CA LYS A 157 -6.30 1.71 7.42
C LYS A 157 -6.59 2.28 6.02
N PHE A 158 -5.83 3.27 5.56
CA PHE A 158 -5.96 3.79 4.20
C PHE A 158 -5.23 2.88 3.22
N PRO A 159 -5.94 2.27 2.26
CA PRO A 159 -5.33 1.25 1.42
C PRO A 159 -4.28 1.82 0.47
N ARG A 160 -3.32 0.98 0.13
CA ARG A 160 -2.38 1.24 -0.95
C ARG A 160 -3.12 1.29 -2.29
N LEU A 161 -2.80 2.31 -3.08
CA LEU A 161 -3.28 2.51 -4.46
C LEU A 161 -2.19 2.17 -5.48
N ALA A 162 -0.92 2.42 -5.13
CA ALA A 162 0.23 2.13 -5.99
C ALA A 162 0.27 0.66 -6.39
N SER A 163 0.53 0.39 -7.65
CA SER A 163 0.57 -0.94 -8.28
C SER A 163 -0.76 -1.71 -8.31
N GLN A 164 -1.86 -1.13 -7.83
CA GLN A 164 -3.16 -1.76 -7.95
C GLN A 164 -3.63 -1.75 -9.41
N HIS A 165 -4.42 -2.73 -9.83
CA HIS A 165 -4.94 -2.81 -11.20
C HIS A 165 -5.80 -1.60 -11.57
N ALA A 166 -5.54 -1.02 -12.75
CA ALA A 166 -6.23 0.21 -13.18
C ALA A 166 -7.74 0.02 -13.30
N ASP A 167 -8.19 -1.09 -13.86
CA ASP A 167 -9.60 -1.45 -13.96
C ASP A 167 -10.29 -1.52 -12.60
N TYR A 168 -9.58 -2.08 -11.60
CA TYR A 168 -10.10 -2.14 -10.25
C TYR A 168 -10.21 -0.75 -9.60
N ILE A 169 -9.17 0.09 -9.69
CA ILE A 169 -9.21 1.45 -9.15
C ILE A 169 -10.37 2.23 -9.79
N GLN A 170 -10.49 2.17 -11.12
CA GLN A 170 -11.58 2.82 -11.85
C GLN A 170 -12.95 2.33 -11.39
N THR A 171 -13.12 1.02 -11.26
CA THR A 171 -14.37 0.42 -10.78
C THR A 171 -14.69 0.88 -9.37
N GLN A 172 -13.70 0.96 -8.47
CA GLN A 172 -13.93 1.38 -7.09
C GLN A 172 -14.27 2.87 -6.96
N LEU A 173 -13.59 3.76 -7.72
CA LEU A 173 -13.93 5.18 -7.73
C LEU A 173 -15.36 5.39 -8.26
N ASN A 174 -15.75 4.69 -9.33
CA ASN A 174 -17.11 4.72 -9.82
C ASN A 174 -18.12 4.14 -8.82
N ALA A 175 -17.77 3.09 -8.09
CA ALA A 175 -18.64 2.51 -7.07
C ALA A 175 -18.86 3.47 -5.88
N TRP A 176 -17.85 4.23 -5.48
CA TRP A 176 -18.02 5.32 -4.53
C TRP A 176 -18.92 6.43 -5.07
N LYS A 177 -18.68 6.88 -6.31
CA LYS A 177 -19.42 7.96 -6.99
C LYS A 177 -20.90 7.62 -7.15
N ASN A 178 -21.24 6.38 -7.47
CA ASN A 178 -22.62 5.94 -7.66
C ASN A 178 -23.28 5.33 -6.40
N GLY A 179 -22.57 5.32 -5.26
CA GLY A 179 -23.07 4.86 -3.97
C GLY A 179 -23.26 3.36 -3.83
N THR A 180 -22.68 2.53 -4.72
CA THR A 180 -22.67 1.06 -4.60
C THR A 180 -21.55 0.56 -3.68
N ARG A 181 -20.64 1.45 -3.29
CA ARG A 181 -19.64 1.25 -2.23
C ARG A 181 -19.81 2.31 -1.17
N LYS A 182 -19.92 1.87 0.09
CA LYS A 182 -20.07 2.71 1.29
C LYS A 182 -19.23 2.12 2.43
N GLY A 183 -19.35 2.68 3.62
CA GLY A 183 -18.75 2.10 4.84
C GLY A 183 -17.36 2.67 5.14
N ASP A 184 -17.02 3.85 4.61
CA ASP A 184 -15.90 4.65 5.08
C ASP A 184 -16.36 5.74 6.05
N ASP A 185 -15.46 6.15 6.92
CA ASP A 185 -15.75 7.18 7.92
C ASP A 185 -16.22 8.49 7.21
N LEU A 186 -17.37 9.00 7.59
CA LEU A 186 -17.93 10.26 7.08
C LEU A 186 -18.20 10.29 5.57
N ASN A 187 -18.29 9.15 4.92
CA ASN A 187 -18.44 9.04 3.46
C ASN A 187 -17.34 9.82 2.70
N MET A 188 -16.13 9.77 3.22
CA MET A 188 -14.99 10.57 2.72
C MET A 188 -14.69 10.29 1.26
N MET A 189 -14.54 9.01 0.90
CA MET A 189 -14.26 8.62 -0.49
C MET A 189 -15.46 8.87 -1.41
N GLY A 190 -16.69 8.68 -0.93
CA GLY A 190 -17.88 9.04 -1.68
C GLY A 190 -17.91 10.53 -2.04
N ASN A 191 -17.63 11.39 -1.07
CA ASN A 191 -17.58 12.85 -1.27
C ASN A 191 -16.45 13.30 -2.21
N ILE A 192 -15.34 12.58 -2.25
CA ILE A 192 -14.22 12.84 -3.15
C ILE A 192 -14.56 12.35 -4.57
N ALA A 193 -15.02 11.11 -4.69
CA ALA A 193 -15.29 10.47 -5.98
C ALA A 193 -16.43 11.18 -6.75
N ASP A 194 -17.43 11.70 -6.05
CA ASP A 194 -18.53 12.49 -6.66
C ASP A 194 -18.02 13.71 -7.45
N LYS A 195 -16.93 14.32 -7.01
CA LYS A 195 -16.33 15.50 -7.62
C LYS A 195 -15.37 15.20 -8.76
N LEU A 196 -14.92 13.95 -8.89
CA LEU A 196 -14.03 13.55 -9.97
C LEU A 196 -14.80 13.42 -11.28
N THR A 197 -14.21 13.90 -12.37
CA THR A 197 -14.70 13.61 -13.73
C THR A 197 -14.35 12.17 -14.11
N ASP A 198 -15.02 11.63 -15.11
CA ASP A 198 -14.74 10.26 -15.59
C ASP A 198 -13.33 10.17 -16.20
N ASP A 199 -12.84 11.26 -16.82
CA ASP A 199 -11.48 11.34 -17.34
C ASP A 199 -10.44 11.34 -16.20
N GLU A 200 -10.69 12.06 -15.11
CA GLU A 200 -9.84 12.03 -13.92
C GLU A 200 -9.83 10.65 -13.27
N ILE A 201 -10.98 10.01 -13.11
CA ILE A 201 -11.08 8.64 -12.59
C ILE A 201 -10.24 7.68 -13.43
N LYS A 202 -10.38 7.73 -14.76
CA LYS A 202 -9.62 6.91 -15.69
C LYS A 202 -8.12 7.15 -15.56
N ASN A 203 -7.68 8.40 -15.62
CA ASN A 203 -6.24 8.72 -15.65
C ASN A 203 -5.58 8.52 -14.29
N LEU A 204 -6.25 8.80 -13.17
CA LEU A 204 -5.77 8.45 -11.82
C LEU A 204 -5.60 6.94 -11.67
N SER A 205 -6.50 6.14 -12.24
CA SER A 205 -6.40 4.68 -12.21
C SER A 205 -5.15 4.19 -12.92
N TYR A 206 -4.85 4.70 -14.11
CA TYR A 206 -3.62 4.38 -14.82
C TYR A 206 -2.37 4.90 -14.12
N TYR A 207 -2.44 6.10 -13.53
CA TYR A 207 -1.33 6.66 -12.77
C TYR A 207 -0.91 5.73 -11.62
N PHE A 208 -1.86 5.33 -10.76
CA PHE A 208 -1.53 4.45 -9.65
C PHE A 208 -1.13 3.04 -10.09
N ALA A 209 -1.70 2.52 -11.17
CA ALA A 209 -1.33 1.23 -11.74
C ALA A 209 0.06 1.23 -12.40
N SER A 210 0.62 2.40 -12.74
CA SER A 210 1.94 2.51 -13.40
C SER A 210 3.11 2.23 -12.48
N PHE A 211 2.93 2.31 -11.16
CA PHE A 211 3.95 1.92 -10.20
C PHE A 211 4.20 0.41 -10.30
N ARG A 212 5.49 0.01 -10.35
CA ARG A 212 5.87 -1.39 -10.56
C ARG A 212 6.03 -2.12 -9.23
N TYR A 213 5.88 -3.45 -9.32
CA TYR A 213 6.26 -4.40 -8.29
C TYR A 213 7.76 -4.60 -8.27
#